data_49ce19440d79f67bcf65dbd59b30cfb7
#
_entry.id   49ce19440d79f67bcf65dbd59b30cfb7
#
_cell.length_a   1.000
_cell.length_b   1.000
_cell.length_c   1.000
_cell.angle_alpha   90.00
_cell.angle_beta   90.00
_cell.angle_gamma   90.00
#
_symmetry.space_group_name_H-M   'P 1'
#
loop_
_entity.id
_entity.type
_entity.pdbx_description
1 polymer ?
#
loop_
_entity_poly.entity_id
_entity_poly.type
_entity_poly.pdbx_seq_one_letter_code
_entity_poly.pdbx_strand_id
1 'polypeptide(L)'
;MFDWQQKQLQHITKAGANLPHALLLNGASGIGKHAFALGLSKALLCNKPTAQFLACGTCPSCTWFAESAHPDFRLIEPEDADSADDAPKKKTTKKRQISIAKIRQLVDYLSLSSHQVNARRVILISPAEVLNNASANALLKILEEPPENTLFLLVTSQMQRLIPTIISRCQKIDMPKPTRADALAWLQTQQVSNAENVLDYARGAPLLALQIAEEGDVIITMTKQLALGAKLDPFASAPIFLGVGMERAIDTLQKWIFDLITFQHAQVLCFNTAYGNAFQALSKSVNLNLLLTFQDKLINAKKTADHPLSNEVQLENILLQYTQLFKPI
;
A
#
# COMPACT_ATOMS: atom_id res chain seq x y z
N MET A 1 10.51 5.25 12.54
CA MET A 1 11.26 5.51 11.31
C MET A 1 12.25 4.38 11.16
N PHE A 2 12.47 3.86 9.96
CA PHE A 2 13.30 2.66 9.74
C PHE A 2 14.72 3.06 9.29
N ASP A 3 15.73 2.23 9.59
CA ASP A 3 17.15 2.54 9.32
C ASP A 3 17.42 2.75 7.84
N TRP A 4 16.76 2.01 6.94
CA TRP A 4 16.91 2.17 5.49
C TRP A 4 16.35 3.50 4.94
N GLN A 5 15.70 4.32 5.77
CA GLN A 5 15.13 5.63 5.40
C GLN A 5 16.01 6.82 5.85
N GLN A 6 17.12 6.56 6.52
CA GLN A 6 17.99 7.63 7.08
C GLN A 6 18.55 8.57 6.00
N LYS A 7 18.90 8.01 4.82
CA LYS A 7 19.40 8.84 3.70
C LYS A 7 18.36 9.85 3.22
N GLN A 8 17.08 9.46 3.13
CA GLN A 8 15.98 10.33 2.75
C GLN A 8 15.73 11.39 3.81
N LEU A 9 15.79 11.00 5.09
CA LEU A 9 15.68 11.96 6.19
C LEU A 9 16.78 13.00 6.11
N GLN A 10 18.05 12.59 5.95
CA GLN A 10 19.17 13.51 5.81
C GLN A 10 19.05 14.42 4.58
N HIS A 11 18.53 13.89 3.46
CA HIS A 11 18.29 14.69 2.25
C HIS A 11 17.27 15.81 2.50
N ILE A 12 16.14 15.46 3.14
CA ILE A 12 15.09 16.43 3.47
C ILE A 12 15.58 17.45 4.50
N THR A 13 16.29 17.01 5.54
CA THR A 13 16.74 17.89 6.63
C THR A 13 17.84 18.86 6.21
N LYS A 14 18.69 18.49 5.23
CA LYS A 14 19.68 19.40 4.65
C LYS A 14 19.05 20.62 3.98
N ALA A 15 17.82 20.52 3.49
CA ALA A 15 17.11 21.66 2.92
C ALA A 15 16.72 22.70 4.00
N GLY A 16 16.63 22.33 5.27
CA GLY A 16 16.41 23.23 6.40
C GLY A 16 15.20 24.16 6.22
N ALA A 17 15.45 25.48 6.21
CA ALA A 17 14.41 26.49 5.98
C ALA A 17 13.88 26.51 4.53
N ASN A 18 14.63 25.99 3.58
CA ASN A 18 14.27 25.95 2.15
C ASN A 18 13.47 24.70 1.76
N LEU A 19 12.81 24.04 2.71
CA LEU A 19 11.90 22.94 2.39
C LEU A 19 10.76 23.46 1.51
N PRO A 20 10.48 22.80 0.37
CA PRO A 20 9.35 23.16 -0.47
C PRO A 20 8.03 22.97 0.29
N HIS A 21 7.00 23.68 -0.13
CA HIS A 21 5.68 23.60 0.49
C HIS A 21 5.01 22.22 0.35
N ALA A 22 5.42 21.38 -0.62
CA ALA A 22 4.85 20.06 -0.84
C ALA A 22 5.92 19.02 -1.22
N LEU A 23 5.93 17.89 -0.51
CA LEU A 23 6.77 16.72 -0.76
C LEU A 23 5.89 15.54 -1.16
N LEU A 24 6.26 14.84 -2.24
CA LEU A 24 5.63 13.61 -2.69
C LEU A 24 6.56 12.42 -2.40
N LEU A 25 6.24 11.64 -1.36
CA LEU A 25 6.96 10.43 -0.98
C LEU A 25 6.48 9.26 -1.83
N ASN A 26 7.25 8.92 -2.86
CA ASN A 26 6.94 7.87 -3.81
C ASN A 26 7.77 6.61 -3.57
N GLY A 27 7.18 5.43 -3.71
CA GLY A 27 7.89 4.15 -3.60
C GLY A 27 6.95 2.96 -3.48
N ALA A 28 7.48 1.75 -3.44
CA ALA A 28 6.68 0.54 -3.33
C ALA A 28 5.81 0.51 -2.05
N SER A 29 4.68 -0.20 -2.10
CA SER A 29 3.88 -0.44 -0.89
C SER A 29 4.68 -1.27 0.13
N GLY A 30 4.44 -1.08 1.42
CA GLY A 30 5.03 -1.89 2.49
C GLY A 30 6.50 -1.61 2.82
N ILE A 31 7.08 -0.48 2.36
CA ILE A 31 8.46 -0.07 2.70
C ILE A 31 8.53 0.95 3.85
N GLY A 32 7.37 1.31 4.45
CA GLY A 32 7.31 2.20 5.61
C GLY A 32 7.21 3.70 5.29
N LYS A 33 6.72 4.09 4.10
CA LYS A 33 6.55 5.50 3.71
C LYS A 33 5.64 6.28 4.65
N HIS A 34 4.52 5.70 5.05
CA HIS A 34 3.58 6.33 5.99
C HIS A 34 4.24 6.57 7.37
N ALA A 35 4.92 5.56 7.91
CA ALA A 35 5.66 5.67 9.17
C ALA A 35 6.79 6.72 9.07
N PHE A 36 7.46 6.81 7.92
CA PHE A 36 8.45 7.85 7.67
C PHE A 36 7.81 9.25 7.69
N ALA A 37 6.69 9.44 6.97
CA ALA A 37 5.98 10.72 6.91
C ALA A 37 5.47 11.16 8.29
N LEU A 38 4.93 10.24 9.09
CA LEU A 38 4.54 10.51 10.48
C LEU A 38 5.75 10.90 11.34
N GLY A 39 6.85 10.15 11.25
CA GLY A 39 8.08 10.45 11.99
C GLY A 39 8.69 11.80 11.60
N LEU A 40 8.69 12.13 10.31
CA LEU A 40 9.12 13.43 9.79
C LEU A 40 8.21 14.55 10.29
N SER A 41 6.89 14.37 10.24
CA SER A 41 5.91 15.33 10.76
C SER A 41 6.14 15.61 12.25
N LYS A 42 6.33 14.56 13.05
CA LYS A 42 6.62 14.67 14.47
C LYS A 42 7.94 15.40 14.75
N ALA A 43 8.97 15.15 13.94
CA ALA A 43 10.27 15.82 14.08
C ALA A 43 10.21 17.31 13.71
N LEU A 44 9.48 17.65 12.63
CA LEU A 44 9.28 19.04 12.17
C LEU A 44 8.48 19.89 13.16
N LEU A 45 7.55 19.28 13.88
CA LEU A 45 6.72 19.94 14.89
C LEU A 45 7.34 19.90 16.29
N CYS A 46 8.41 19.13 16.50
CA CYS A 46 9.06 18.99 17.78
C CYS A 46 9.79 20.28 18.19
N ASN A 47 9.59 20.74 19.43
CA ASN A 47 10.23 21.96 19.94
C ASN A 47 11.75 21.78 20.15
N LYS A 48 12.22 20.53 20.33
CA LYS A 48 13.64 20.20 20.60
C LYS A 48 14.02 18.91 19.86
N PRO A 49 14.08 18.92 18.52
CA PRO A 49 14.49 17.72 17.78
C PRO A 49 15.93 17.34 18.13
N THR A 50 16.23 16.03 18.06
CA THR A 50 17.59 15.51 18.30
C THR A 50 18.55 15.94 17.18
N ALA A 51 19.87 15.74 17.38
CA ALA A 51 20.88 16.01 16.35
C ALA A 51 20.66 15.21 15.05
N GLN A 52 20.00 14.02 15.14
CA GLN A 52 19.62 13.22 13.98
C GLN A 52 18.27 13.64 13.37
N PHE A 53 17.71 14.78 13.78
CA PHE A 53 16.40 15.25 13.35
C PHE A 53 15.25 14.27 13.66
N LEU A 54 15.29 13.68 14.85
CA LEU A 54 14.19 12.88 15.38
C LEU A 54 13.47 13.69 16.47
N ALA A 55 12.18 13.44 16.65
CA ALA A 55 11.41 14.06 17.72
C ALA A 55 11.93 13.63 19.09
N CYS A 56 12.00 14.56 20.05
CA CYS A 56 12.52 14.28 21.39
C CYS A 56 11.62 13.35 22.23
N GLY A 57 10.33 13.24 21.89
CA GLY A 57 9.35 12.39 22.58
C GLY A 57 8.79 12.95 23.90
N THR A 58 9.36 14.05 24.45
CA THR A 58 9.05 14.55 25.81
C THR A 58 8.50 15.97 25.88
N CYS A 59 8.62 16.76 24.80
CA CYS A 59 8.10 18.13 24.78
C CYS A 59 6.57 18.16 24.58
N PRO A 60 5.89 19.26 24.91
CA PRO A 60 4.43 19.38 24.77
C PRO A 60 3.93 19.03 23.36
N SER A 61 4.63 19.49 22.31
CA SER A 61 4.31 19.15 20.93
C SER A 61 4.36 17.63 20.68
N CYS A 62 5.36 16.93 21.20
CA CYS A 62 5.45 15.47 21.08
C CYS A 62 4.34 14.74 21.84
N THR A 63 3.89 15.28 22.98
CA THR A 63 2.77 14.73 23.75
C THR A 63 1.47 14.90 22.98
N TRP A 64 1.16 16.11 22.48
CA TRP A 64 -0.01 16.34 21.63
C TRP A 64 -0.02 15.45 20.38
N PHE A 65 1.14 15.23 19.78
CA PHE A 65 1.25 14.36 18.61
C PHE A 65 0.95 12.89 18.97
N ALA A 66 1.40 12.41 20.14
CA ALA A 66 1.12 11.06 20.62
C ALA A 66 -0.38 10.86 20.95
N GLU A 67 -1.05 11.89 21.43
CA GLU A 67 -2.49 11.90 21.70
C GLU A 67 -3.35 12.18 20.46
N SER A 68 -2.73 12.26 19.27
CA SER A 68 -3.41 12.61 18.01
C SER A 68 -4.15 13.96 18.04
N ALA A 69 -3.76 14.85 18.95
CA ALA A 69 -4.41 16.12 19.22
C ALA A 69 -3.56 17.36 18.86
N HIS A 70 -2.48 17.18 18.06
CA HIS A 70 -1.60 18.29 17.73
C HIS A 70 -2.33 19.34 16.88
N PRO A 71 -2.39 20.62 17.31
CA PRO A 71 -3.15 21.66 16.63
C PRO A 71 -2.64 21.95 15.19
N ASP A 72 -1.33 21.87 14.97
CA ASP A 72 -0.67 22.17 13.68
C ASP A 72 -0.37 20.92 12.84
N PHE A 73 -0.99 19.77 13.16
CA PHE A 73 -0.91 18.54 12.37
C PHE A 73 -2.29 18.10 11.91
N ARG A 74 -2.39 17.69 10.64
CA ARG A 74 -3.58 17.02 10.11
C ARG A 74 -3.19 15.83 9.26
N LEU A 75 -3.82 14.69 9.58
CA LEU A 75 -3.75 13.46 8.80
C LEU A 75 -5.02 13.32 7.97
N ILE A 76 -4.85 13.15 6.67
CA ILE A 76 -5.94 12.94 5.71
C ILE A 76 -5.82 11.52 5.17
N GLU A 77 -6.71 10.66 5.58
CA GLU A 77 -6.82 9.26 5.18
C GLU A 77 -8.22 8.97 4.62
N PRO A 78 -8.40 7.89 3.83
CA PRO A 78 -9.74 7.47 3.43
C PRO A 78 -10.61 7.18 4.65
N GLU A 79 -11.92 7.39 4.51
CA GLU A 79 -12.88 7.04 5.55
C GLU A 79 -12.97 5.52 5.68
N ASP A 80 -12.94 5.02 6.91
CA ASP A 80 -13.33 3.64 7.17
C ASP A 80 -14.84 3.51 6.96
N ALA A 81 -15.26 2.43 6.32
CA ALA A 81 -16.67 2.22 5.97
C ALA A 81 -17.61 2.11 7.19
N ASP A 82 -17.05 2.10 8.41
CA ASP A 82 -17.76 1.88 9.67
C ASP A 82 -18.10 3.17 10.46
N SER A 83 -17.73 4.35 9.97
CA SER A 83 -17.93 5.62 10.71
C SER A 83 -19.09 6.49 10.22
N ALA A 84 -20.16 5.90 9.70
CA ALA A 84 -21.41 6.63 9.39
C ALA A 84 -22.57 5.99 10.14
N ASP A 85 -23.06 6.76 11.13
CA ASP A 85 -24.26 6.61 11.93
C ASP A 85 -25.28 5.50 11.58
N ASP A 86 -25.68 4.76 12.64
CA ASP A 86 -26.92 4.00 12.87
C ASP A 86 -27.92 3.89 11.72
N ALA A 87 -27.65 2.97 10.78
CA ALA A 87 -28.71 2.28 10.05
C ALA A 87 -28.13 0.96 9.49
N PRO A 88 -28.88 -0.17 9.48
CA PRO A 88 -28.40 -1.43 8.93
C PRO A 88 -28.33 -1.35 7.41
N LYS A 89 -27.29 -0.75 6.87
CA LYS A 89 -27.03 -0.70 5.42
C LYS A 89 -26.14 -1.86 5.04
N LYS A 90 -26.60 -2.62 4.04
CA LYS A 90 -25.84 -3.65 3.30
C LYS A 90 -24.40 -3.18 3.15
N LYS A 91 -23.43 -4.02 3.60
CA LYS A 91 -21.99 -3.84 3.39
C LYS A 91 -21.68 -3.80 1.89
N THR A 92 -21.84 -2.64 1.29
CA THR A 92 -21.26 -2.36 -0.02
C THR A 92 -19.83 -1.91 0.25
N THR A 93 -18.86 -2.70 -0.15
CA THR A 93 -17.43 -2.38 -0.14
C THR A 93 -17.18 -1.18 -1.07
N LYS A 94 -17.51 0.01 -0.61
CA LYS A 94 -17.11 1.23 -1.32
C LYS A 94 -15.58 1.31 -1.30
N LYS A 95 -14.97 1.46 -2.46
CA LYS A 95 -13.52 1.74 -2.56
C LYS A 95 -13.17 2.84 -1.58
N ARG A 96 -12.24 2.55 -0.67
CA ARG A 96 -11.71 3.55 0.26
C ARG A 96 -11.16 4.73 -0.55
N GLN A 97 -11.80 5.89 -0.44
CA GLN A 97 -11.39 7.10 -1.16
C GLN A 97 -11.33 8.27 -0.18
N ILE A 98 -10.42 9.20 -0.45
CA ILE A 98 -10.41 10.49 0.24
C ILE A 98 -11.45 11.37 -0.45
N SER A 99 -12.50 11.71 0.29
CA SER A 99 -13.64 12.50 -0.21
C SER A 99 -13.30 13.99 -0.33
N ILE A 100 -14.04 14.71 -1.17
CA ILE A 100 -13.92 16.16 -1.29
C ILE A 100 -14.29 16.86 0.04
N ALA A 101 -15.14 16.26 0.87
CA ALA A 101 -15.52 16.80 2.16
C ALA A 101 -14.32 16.93 3.09
N LYS A 102 -13.43 15.92 3.12
CA LYS A 102 -12.18 15.97 3.91
C LYS A 102 -11.25 17.09 3.45
N ILE A 103 -11.15 17.32 2.14
CA ILE A 103 -10.32 18.41 1.61
C ILE A 103 -10.94 19.78 1.90
N ARG A 104 -12.28 19.89 1.89
CA ARG A 104 -12.97 21.14 2.31
C ARG A 104 -12.72 21.44 3.79
N GLN A 105 -12.87 20.45 4.67
CA GLN A 105 -12.52 20.59 6.09
C GLN A 105 -11.06 21.01 6.30
N LEU A 106 -10.14 20.51 5.45
CA LEU A 106 -8.77 20.96 5.45
C LEU A 106 -8.62 22.42 5.05
N VAL A 107 -9.38 22.91 4.04
CA VAL A 107 -9.41 24.34 3.65
C VAL A 107 -9.87 25.20 4.82
N ASP A 108 -10.96 24.81 5.47
CA ASP A 108 -11.50 25.52 6.63
C ASP A 108 -10.48 25.59 7.78
N TYR A 109 -9.82 24.47 8.06
CA TYR A 109 -8.73 24.43 9.05
C TYR A 109 -7.55 25.34 8.67
N LEU A 110 -7.15 25.37 7.40
CA LEU A 110 -6.04 26.20 6.93
C LEU A 110 -6.36 27.70 6.93
N SER A 111 -7.64 28.08 6.87
CA SER A 111 -8.08 29.47 6.99
C SER A 111 -7.93 30.03 8.42
N LEU A 112 -7.85 29.16 9.42
CA LEU A 112 -7.60 29.56 10.80
C LEU A 112 -6.13 29.93 10.98
N SER A 113 -5.85 30.93 11.84
CA SER A 113 -4.48 31.27 12.21
C SER A 113 -3.79 30.11 12.94
N SER A 114 -2.47 29.94 12.74
CA SER A 114 -1.72 28.94 13.50
C SER A 114 -1.73 29.28 15.00
N HIS A 115 -1.76 28.26 15.86
CA HIS A 115 -1.77 28.43 17.33
C HIS A 115 -0.49 29.07 17.87
N GLN A 116 0.62 28.94 17.17
CA GLN A 116 1.90 29.57 17.54
C GLN A 116 2.36 30.52 16.42
N VAL A 117 2.82 31.68 16.80
CA VAL A 117 3.39 32.67 15.86
C VAL A 117 4.59 32.03 15.13
N ASN A 118 4.53 31.96 13.81
CA ASN A 118 5.53 31.32 12.93
C ASN A 118 5.67 29.78 13.07
N ALA A 119 4.74 29.07 13.72
CA ALA A 119 4.78 27.61 13.74
C ALA A 119 4.46 27.01 12.36
N ARG A 120 5.22 25.98 12.01
CA ARG A 120 4.97 25.21 10.78
C ARG A 120 3.74 24.33 10.97
N ARG A 121 2.82 24.34 9.99
CA ARG A 121 1.74 23.35 9.90
C ARG A 121 2.15 22.21 8.98
N VAL A 122 1.81 20.99 9.35
CA VAL A 122 2.11 19.80 8.56
C VAL A 122 0.83 19.06 8.23
N ILE A 123 0.60 18.86 6.94
CA ILE A 123 -0.56 18.14 6.40
C ILE A 123 -0.06 16.86 5.76
N LEU A 124 -0.43 15.71 6.31
CA LEU A 124 -0.09 14.39 5.76
C LEU A 124 -1.30 13.79 5.04
N ILE A 125 -1.14 13.49 3.75
CA ILE A 125 -2.16 12.84 2.92
C ILE A 125 -1.65 11.45 2.54
N SER A 126 -2.30 10.40 3.05
CA SER A 126 -1.84 9.02 2.87
C SER A 126 -3.00 8.02 2.87
N PRO A 127 -3.13 7.15 1.85
CA PRO A 127 -2.40 7.21 0.58
C PRO A 127 -2.98 8.25 -0.38
N ALA A 128 -2.13 8.99 -1.09
CA ALA A 128 -2.58 10.08 -1.96
C ALA A 128 -3.25 9.58 -3.26
N GLU A 129 -2.91 8.37 -3.73
CA GLU A 129 -3.50 7.77 -4.94
C GLU A 129 -4.99 7.40 -4.82
N VAL A 130 -5.58 7.51 -3.63
CA VAL A 130 -7.02 7.28 -3.43
C VAL A 130 -7.85 8.57 -3.37
N LEU A 131 -7.23 9.72 -3.63
CA LEU A 131 -7.96 10.96 -3.90
C LEU A 131 -8.87 10.76 -5.12
N ASN A 132 -10.16 11.06 -4.99
CA ASN A 132 -11.03 11.11 -6.15
C ASN A 132 -10.78 12.39 -6.96
N ASN A 133 -11.28 12.48 -8.19
CA ASN A 133 -11.03 13.65 -9.06
C ASN A 133 -11.45 14.98 -8.43
N ALA A 134 -12.56 14.98 -7.70
CA ALA A 134 -13.07 16.19 -7.06
C ALA A 134 -12.19 16.65 -5.88
N SER A 135 -11.72 15.70 -5.05
CA SER A 135 -10.80 16.01 -3.94
C SER A 135 -9.41 16.40 -4.45
N ALA A 136 -8.93 15.74 -5.51
CA ALA A 136 -7.67 16.08 -6.15
C ALA A 136 -7.67 17.51 -6.72
N ASN A 137 -8.74 17.91 -7.43
CA ASN A 137 -8.91 19.27 -7.95
C ASN A 137 -9.06 20.32 -6.84
N ALA A 138 -9.72 19.99 -5.73
CA ALA A 138 -9.80 20.89 -4.58
C ALA A 138 -8.41 21.07 -3.91
N LEU A 139 -7.61 20.00 -3.82
CA LEU A 139 -6.24 20.06 -3.28
C LEU A 139 -5.31 20.91 -4.15
N LEU A 140 -5.47 20.88 -5.48
CA LEU A 140 -4.65 21.68 -6.39
C LEU A 140 -4.67 23.17 -6.06
N LYS A 141 -5.85 23.73 -5.73
CA LYS A 141 -5.97 25.15 -5.36
C LYS A 141 -5.09 25.51 -4.17
N ILE A 142 -4.99 24.62 -3.19
CA ILE A 142 -4.18 24.83 -1.99
C ILE A 142 -2.68 24.66 -2.30
N LEU A 143 -2.34 23.75 -3.22
CA LEU A 143 -0.95 23.53 -3.63
C LEU A 143 -0.42 24.66 -4.55
N GLU A 144 -1.31 25.36 -5.25
CA GLU A 144 -0.95 26.53 -6.08
C GLU A 144 -0.66 27.77 -5.23
N GLU A 145 -1.49 27.99 -4.21
CA GLU A 145 -1.36 29.13 -3.29
C GLU A 145 -1.30 28.59 -1.84
N PRO A 146 -0.18 27.96 -1.47
CA PRO A 146 -0.07 27.32 -0.16
C PRO A 146 -0.06 28.37 0.96
N PRO A 147 -0.79 28.16 2.06
CA PRO A 147 -0.70 29.03 3.23
C PRO A 147 0.72 29.08 3.78
N GLU A 148 1.11 30.22 4.29
CA GLU A 148 2.45 30.42 4.87
C GLU A 148 2.77 29.36 5.93
N ASN A 149 4.04 28.96 5.99
CA ASN A 149 4.56 27.96 6.93
C ASN A 149 3.80 26.62 6.90
N THR A 150 3.18 26.24 5.78
CA THR A 150 2.49 24.97 5.64
C THR A 150 3.29 24.00 4.77
N LEU A 151 3.48 22.78 5.25
CA LEU A 151 4.11 21.67 4.52
C LEU A 151 3.09 20.58 4.25
N PHE A 152 2.94 20.22 2.98
CA PHE A 152 2.15 19.07 2.53
C PHE A 152 3.07 17.86 2.33
N LEU A 153 2.75 16.75 2.96
CA LEU A 153 3.39 15.45 2.76
C LEU A 153 2.39 14.52 2.09
N LEU A 154 2.61 14.19 0.83
CA LEU A 154 1.80 13.23 0.08
C LEU A 154 2.54 11.90 0.01
N VAL A 155 1.89 10.82 0.41
CA VAL A 155 2.46 9.46 0.35
C VAL A 155 1.76 8.68 -0.74
N THR A 156 2.52 8.11 -1.68
CA THR A 156 1.96 7.29 -2.75
C THR A 156 2.76 6.03 -3.01
N SER A 157 2.05 4.96 -3.38
CA SER A 157 2.64 3.72 -3.91
C SER A 157 2.37 3.54 -5.40
N GLN A 158 1.48 4.36 -5.97
CA GLN A 158 1.02 4.27 -7.37
C GLN A 158 0.96 5.66 -7.98
N MET A 159 2.13 6.24 -8.26
CA MET A 159 2.24 7.62 -8.76
C MET A 159 1.43 7.85 -10.05
N GLN A 160 1.30 6.82 -10.89
CA GLN A 160 0.50 6.86 -12.12
C GLN A 160 -1.01 7.05 -11.91
N ARG A 161 -1.51 6.89 -10.68
CA ARG A 161 -2.91 7.16 -10.32
C ARG A 161 -3.14 8.59 -9.83
N LEU A 162 -2.07 9.31 -9.54
CA LEU A 162 -2.16 10.74 -9.22
C LEU A 162 -2.31 11.56 -10.50
N ILE A 163 -3.11 12.63 -10.43
CA ILE A 163 -3.20 13.56 -11.55
C ILE A 163 -1.86 14.29 -11.74
N PRO A 164 -1.39 14.44 -13.00
CA PRO A 164 -0.08 15.04 -13.30
C PRO A 164 0.12 16.43 -12.70
N THR A 165 -0.95 17.19 -12.57
CA THR A 165 -0.95 18.53 -11.99
C THR A 165 -0.62 18.57 -10.50
N ILE A 166 -0.94 17.55 -9.71
CA ILE A 166 -0.45 17.40 -8.33
C ILE A 166 1.04 17.09 -8.34
N ILE A 167 1.45 16.14 -9.20
CA ILE A 167 2.85 15.69 -9.26
C ILE A 167 3.77 16.87 -9.61
N SER A 168 3.37 17.75 -10.53
CA SER A 168 4.17 18.90 -10.96
C SER A 168 4.37 19.98 -9.88
N ARG A 169 3.50 20.02 -8.86
CA ARG A 169 3.57 20.99 -7.74
C ARG A 169 4.25 20.45 -6.50
N CYS A 170 4.64 19.18 -6.51
CA CYS A 170 5.32 18.54 -5.39
C CYS A 170 6.78 18.25 -5.72
N GLN A 171 7.68 18.48 -4.78
CA GLN A 171 9.03 17.93 -4.87
C GLN A 171 8.95 16.43 -4.61
N LYS A 172 9.36 15.65 -5.60
CA LYS A 172 9.36 14.19 -5.53
C LYS A 172 10.55 13.70 -4.71
N ILE A 173 10.27 12.82 -3.76
CA ILE A 173 11.24 12.09 -2.95
C ILE A 173 11.02 10.60 -3.20
N ASP A 174 11.94 9.96 -3.90
CA ASP A 174 11.89 8.53 -4.12
C ASP A 174 12.37 7.79 -2.87
N MET A 175 11.49 6.92 -2.36
CA MET A 175 11.73 6.07 -1.20
C MET A 175 12.16 4.68 -1.69
N PRO A 176 13.46 4.32 -1.61
CA PRO A 176 13.93 3.04 -2.09
C PRO A 176 13.45 1.90 -1.20
N LYS A 177 13.39 0.71 -1.77
CA LYS A 177 13.25 -0.51 -0.98
C LYS A 177 14.50 -0.71 -0.13
N PRO A 178 14.36 -1.28 1.08
CA PRO A 178 15.51 -1.73 1.84
C PRO A 178 16.31 -2.79 1.06
N THR A 179 17.58 -2.98 1.42
CA THR A 179 18.31 -4.15 0.94
C THR A 179 17.67 -5.43 1.47
N ARG A 180 17.88 -6.56 0.78
CA ARG A 180 17.37 -7.86 1.27
C ARG A 180 17.86 -8.16 2.70
N ALA A 181 19.12 -7.83 3.00
CA ALA A 181 19.73 -8.03 4.31
C ALA A 181 19.03 -7.19 5.40
N ASP A 182 18.83 -5.89 5.15
CA ASP A 182 18.15 -5.00 6.10
C ASP A 182 16.68 -5.43 6.35
N ALA A 183 15.98 -5.83 5.27
CA ALA A 183 14.61 -6.29 5.37
C ALA A 183 14.50 -7.60 6.19
N LEU A 184 15.39 -8.56 5.96
CA LEU A 184 15.42 -9.82 6.71
C LEU A 184 15.80 -9.59 8.17
N ALA A 185 16.82 -8.76 8.44
CA ALA A 185 17.23 -8.42 9.80
C ALA A 185 16.05 -7.79 10.58
N TRP A 186 15.31 -6.89 9.94
CA TRP A 186 14.12 -6.28 10.56
C TRP A 186 13.00 -7.31 10.80
N LEU A 187 12.69 -8.19 9.84
CA LEU A 187 11.67 -9.24 10.00
C LEU A 187 12.05 -10.22 11.13
N GLN A 188 13.33 -10.50 11.33
CA GLN A 188 13.81 -11.30 12.45
C GLN A 188 13.50 -10.61 13.80
N THR A 189 13.66 -9.29 13.90
CA THR A 189 13.28 -8.56 15.12
C THR A 189 11.77 -8.63 15.39
N GLN A 190 10.95 -8.83 14.36
CA GLN A 190 9.49 -9.03 14.46
C GLN A 190 9.11 -10.51 14.67
N GLN A 191 10.09 -11.41 14.84
CA GLN A 191 9.89 -12.85 15.08
C GLN A 191 9.08 -13.55 13.96
N VAL A 192 9.22 -13.09 12.71
CA VAL A 192 8.52 -13.66 11.56
C VAL A 192 9.15 -15.00 11.19
N SER A 193 8.38 -16.08 11.30
CA SER A 193 8.75 -17.40 10.75
C SER A 193 8.73 -17.35 9.22
N ASN A 194 9.65 -18.09 8.56
CA ASN A 194 9.76 -18.11 7.09
C ASN A 194 10.00 -16.73 6.44
N ALA A 195 10.74 -15.83 7.13
CA ALA A 195 10.98 -14.45 6.71
C ALA A 195 11.43 -14.31 5.24
N GLU A 196 12.25 -15.24 4.74
CA GLU A 196 12.72 -15.22 3.35
C GLU A 196 11.57 -15.40 2.36
N ASN A 197 10.74 -16.42 2.55
CA ASN A 197 9.65 -16.73 1.63
C ASN A 197 8.60 -15.61 1.60
N VAL A 198 8.22 -15.08 2.78
CA VAL A 198 7.25 -13.98 2.84
C VAL A 198 7.83 -12.67 2.30
N LEU A 199 9.13 -12.44 2.45
CA LEU A 199 9.81 -11.28 1.88
C LEU A 199 9.87 -11.38 0.35
N ASP A 200 10.15 -12.54 -0.21
CA ASP A 200 10.13 -12.77 -1.65
C ASP A 200 8.71 -12.58 -2.20
N TYR A 201 7.70 -13.16 -1.55
CA TYR A 201 6.30 -12.96 -1.91
C TYR A 201 5.87 -11.48 -1.81
N ALA A 202 6.43 -10.71 -0.88
CA ALA A 202 6.26 -9.26 -0.75
C ALA A 202 7.18 -8.44 -1.67
N ARG A 203 8.00 -9.07 -2.53
CA ARG A 203 8.98 -8.41 -3.42
C ARG A 203 9.92 -7.47 -2.68
N GLY A 204 10.42 -7.88 -1.53
CA GLY A 204 11.37 -7.13 -0.73
C GLY A 204 10.77 -5.98 0.09
N ALA A 205 9.46 -5.95 0.30
CA ALA A 205 8.78 -4.95 1.12
C ALA A 205 8.51 -5.50 2.53
N PRO A 206 9.28 -5.12 3.58
CA PRO A 206 9.24 -5.81 4.87
C PRO A 206 7.93 -5.65 5.64
N LEU A 207 7.28 -4.50 5.58
CA LEU A 207 6.00 -4.31 6.29
C LEU A 207 4.86 -5.09 5.61
N LEU A 208 4.91 -5.22 4.28
CA LEU A 208 3.97 -6.09 3.56
C LEU A 208 4.24 -7.56 3.89
N ALA A 209 5.54 -7.95 4.01
CA ALA A 209 5.91 -9.30 4.42
C ALA A 209 5.43 -9.62 5.84
N LEU A 210 5.55 -8.67 6.79
CA LEU A 210 5.01 -8.81 8.14
C LEU A 210 3.48 -9.01 8.11
N GLN A 211 2.76 -8.16 7.40
CA GLN A 211 1.31 -8.29 7.25
C GLN A 211 0.90 -9.65 6.67
N ILE A 212 1.62 -10.15 5.66
CA ILE A 212 1.38 -11.47 5.07
C ILE A 212 1.63 -12.58 6.10
N ALA A 213 2.68 -12.45 6.93
CA ALA A 213 2.97 -13.41 7.98
C ALA A 213 1.90 -13.43 9.09
N GLU A 214 1.36 -12.26 9.45
CA GLU A 214 0.27 -12.11 10.43
C GLU A 214 -1.06 -12.70 9.93
N GLU A 215 -1.31 -12.66 8.62
CA GLU A 215 -2.48 -13.31 7.99
C GLU A 215 -2.42 -14.86 8.06
N GLY A 216 -1.28 -15.40 8.52
CA GLY A 216 -1.09 -16.81 8.79
C GLY A 216 -0.91 -17.66 7.55
N ASP A 217 -1.11 -18.99 7.71
CA ASP A 217 -0.82 -20.00 6.68
C ASP A 217 -1.82 -20.01 5.51
N VAL A 218 -2.79 -19.09 5.47
CA VAL A 218 -3.82 -19.10 4.42
C VAL A 218 -3.21 -18.90 3.03
N ILE A 219 -2.28 -17.94 2.87
CA ILE A 219 -1.59 -17.74 1.58
C ILE A 219 -0.77 -18.96 1.20
N ILE A 220 -0.11 -19.59 2.18
CA ILE A 220 0.64 -20.85 1.97
C ILE A 220 -0.32 -21.95 1.52
N THR A 221 -1.50 -22.05 2.14
CA THR A 221 -2.52 -23.03 1.77
C THR A 221 -3.05 -22.77 0.35
N MET A 222 -3.34 -21.51 0.00
CA MET A 222 -3.77 -21.13 -1.34
C MET A 222 -2.71 -21.50 -2.39
N THR A 223 -1.43 -21.19 -2.15
CA THR A 223 -0.35 -21.53 -3.10
C THR A 223 -0.13 -23.04 -3.21
N LYS A 224 -0.30 -23.81 -2.13
CA LYS A 224 -0.30 -25.28 -2.19
C LYS A 224 -1.43 -25.80 -3.07
N GLN A 225 -2.63 -25.24 -2.97
CA GLN A 225 -3.76 -25.62 -3.84
C GLN A 225 -3.45 -25.29 -5.31
N LEU A 226 -2.93 -24.10 -5.59
CA LEU A 226 -2.55 -23.71 -6.94
C LEU A 226 -1.46 -24.61 -7.54
N ALA A 227 -0.54 -25.12 -6.73
CA ALA A 227 0.50 -26.05 -7.17
C ALA A 227 -0.07 -27.38 -7.71
N LEU A 228 -1.32 -27.73 -7.39
CA LEU A 228 -2.00 -28.92 -7.94
C LEU A 228 -2.37 -28.79 -9.42
N GLY A 229 -2.42 -27.57 -9.96
CA GLY A 229 -2.75 -27.30 -11.37
C GLY A 229 -4.12 -27.89 -11.77
N ALA A 230 -4.15 -28.78 -12.77
CA ALA A 230 -5.38 -29.45 -13.23
C ALA A 230 -6.09 -30.29 -12.16
N LYS A 231 -5.40 -30.68 -11.07
CA LYS A 231 -5.95 -31.52 -10.00
C LYS A 231 -6.58 -30.70 -8.87
N LEU A 232 -6.52 -29.36 -8.94
CA LEU A 232 -7.17 -28.50 -7.98
C LEU A 232 -8.70 -28.72 -8.02
N ASP A 233 -9.33 -28.88 -6.86
CA ASP A 233 -10.79 -28.86 -6.74
C ASP A 233 -11.27 -27.41 -6.54
N PRO A 234 -11.95 -26.79 -7.52
CA PRO A 234 -12.41 -25.42 -7.42
C PRO A 234 -13.39 -25.16 -6.27
N PHE A 235 -14.29 -26.11 -6.03
CA PHE A 235 -15.35 -25.97 -5.02
C PHE A 235 -14.79 -26.10 -3.60
N ALA A 236 -13.90 -27.07 -3.37
CA ALA A 236 -13.24 -27.23 -2.08
C ALA A 236 -12.25 -26.11 -1.77
N SER A 237 -11.65 -25.48 -2.81
CA SER A 237 -10.64 -24.42 -2.66
C SER A 237 -11.26 -23.02 -2.49
N ALA A 238 -12.43 -22.74 -3.09
CA ALA A 238 -13.03 -21.40 -3.06
C ALA A 238 -13.25 -20.85 -1.64
N PRO A 239 -13.77 -21.60 -0.65
CA PRO A 239 -13.91 -21.11 0.72
C PRO A 239 -12.56 -20.72 1.36
N ILE A 240 -11.48 -21.47 1.07
CA ILE A 240 -10.13 -21.18 1.58
C ILE A 240 -9.65 -19.83 1.05
N PHE A 241 -9.83 -19.60 -0.25
CA PHE A 241 -9.44 -18.35 -0.91
C PHE A 241 -10.28 -17.16 -0.42
N LEU A 242 -11.57 -17.36 -0.16
CA LEU A 242 -12.45 -16.32 0.37
C LEU A 242 -12.14 -15.94 1.82
N GLY A 243 -11.49 -16.81 2.57
CA GLY A 243 -11.09 -16.54 3.96
C GLY A 243 -10.22 -15.27 4.10
N VAL A 244 -9.49 -14.88 3.05
CA VAL A 244 -8.69 -13.62 3.01
C VAL A 244 -9.37 -12.50 2.22
N GLY A 245 -10.58 -12.72 1.72
CA GLY A 245 -11.35 -11.81 0.88
C GLY A 245 -11.01 -11.89 -0.61
N MET A 246 -11.98 -11.52 -1.44
CA MET A 246 -11.94 -11.67 -2.90
C MET A 246 -10.75 -10.95 -3.54
N GLU A 247 -10.46 -9.72 -3.12
CA GLU A 247 -9.35 -8.95 -3.67
C GLU A 247 -7.99 -9.64 -3.45
N ARG A 248 -7.76 -10.15 -2.23
CA ARG A 248 -6.52 -10.85 -1.87
C ARG A 248 -6.41 -12.21 -2.58
N ALA A 249 -7.53 -12.93 -2.75
CA ALA A 249 -7.59 -14.17 -3.51
C ALA A 249 -7.15 -13.93 -4.97
N ILE A 250 -7.69 -12.89 -5.61
CA ILE A 250 -7.31 -12.52 -6.97
C ILE A 250 -5.84 -12.08 -7.04
N ASP A 251 -5.34 -11.32 -6.08
CA ASP A 251 -3.93 -10.92 -6.04
C ASP A 251 -2.99 -12.13 -5.96
N THR A 252 -3.34 -13.14 -5.17
CA THR A 252 -2.56 -14.38 -5.06
C THR A 252 -2.55 -15.14 -6.39
N LEU A 253 -3.72 -15.26 -7.05
CA LEU A 253 -3.82 -15.85 -8.39
C LEU A 253 -2.99 -15.06 -9.43
N GLN A 254 -3.05 -13.73 -9.43
CA GLN A 254 -2.28 -12.89 -10.34
C GLN A 254 -0.77 -13.10 -10.17
N LYS A 255 -0.27 -13.15 -8.92
CA LYS A 255 1.14 -13.43 -8.63
C LYS A 255 1.56 -14.82 -9.09
N TRP A 256 0.70 -15.83 -8.88
CA TRP A 256 0.95 -17.20 -9.32
C TRP A 256 1.04 -17.29 -10.85
N ILE A 257 0.09 -16.71 -11.56
CA ILE A 257 0.09 -16.67 -13.04
C ILE A 257 1.29 -15.88 -13.57
N PHE A 258 1.64 -14.77 -12.91
CA PHE A 258 2.83 -14.00 -13.30
C PHE A 258 4.10 -14.84 -13.19
N ASP A 259 4.25 -15.60 -12.11
CA ASP A 259 5.40 -16.51 -11.95
C ASP A 259 5.39 -17.63 -12.98
N LEU A 260 4.22 -18.17 -13.39
CA LEU A 260 4.13 -19.14 -14.51
C LEU A 260 4.62 -18.54 -15.82
N ILE A 261 4.21 -17.31 -16.13
CA ILE A 261 4.64 -16.59 -17.35
C ILE A 261 6.15 -16.33 -17.31
N THR A 262 6.67 -15.78 -16.21
CA THR A 262 8.10 -15.44 -16.11
C THR A 262 8.98 -16.69 -16.05
N PHE A 263 8.51 -17.75 -15.40
CA PHE A 263 9.24 -19.03 -15.38
C PHE A 263 9.29 -19.68 -16.75
N GLN A 264 8.22 -19.66 -17.52
CA GLN A 264 8.20 -20.22 -18.87
C GLN A 264 9.19 -19.53 -19.83
N HIS A 265 9.38 -18.21 -19.68
CA HIS A 265 10.26 -17.43 -20.55
C HIS A 265 11.68 -17.30 -20.04
N ALA A 266 11.88 -17.05 -18.75
CA ALA A 266 13.15 -16.66 -18.18
C ALA A 266 13.65 -17.61 -17.07
N GLN A 267 12.90 -18.65 -16.72
CA GLN A 267 13.17 -19.55 -15.60
C GLN A 267 13.35 -18.80 -14.26
N VAL A 268 12.62 -17.69 -14.11
CA VAL A 268 12.70 -16.82 -12.93
C VAL A 268 11.35 -16.82 -12.19
N LEU A 269 11.40 -17.00 -10.87
CA LEU A 269 10.28 -16.83 -9.96
C LEU A 269 10.44 -15.53 -9.20
N CYS A 270 9.38 -14.73 -9.15
CA CYS A 270 9.40 -13.40 -8.52
C CYS A 270 8.71 -13.37 -7.16
N PHE A 271 7.71 -14.22 -6.95
CA PHE A 271 6.87 -14.22 -5.75
C PHE A 271 6.92 -15.56 -5.00
N ASN A 272 6.82 -16.67 -5.72
CA ASN A 272 6.64 -18.00 -5.14
C ASN A 272 7.92 -18.84 -5.27
N THR A 273 9.04 -18.30 -4.80
CA THR A 273 10.38 -18.90 -4.96
C THR A 273 10.52 -20.32 -4.37
N ALA A 274 9.72 -20.64 -3.34
CA ALA A 274 9.70 -21.97 -2.71
C ALA A 274 9.05 -23.06 -3.58
N TYR A 275 8.36 -22.71 -4.66
CA TYR A 275 7.58 -23.66 -5.47
C TYR A 275 8.23 -24.03 -6.82
N GLY A 276 9.55 -23.90 -6.97
CA GLY A 276 10.27 -24.11 -8.21
C GLY A 276 9.93 -25.43 -8.93
N ASN A 277 9.84 -26.55 -8.21
CA ASN A 277 9.47 -27.86 -8.78
C ASN A 277 8.05 -27.88 -9.35
N ALA A 278 7.10 -27.22 -8.66
CA ALA A 278 5.73 -27.12 -9.15
C ALA A 278 5.65 -26.28 -10.43
N PHE A 279 6.34 -25.14 -10.46
CA PHE A 279 6.42 -24.29 -11.67
C PHE A 279 7.07 -25.00 -12.84
N GLN A 280 8.13 -25.80 -12.61
CA GLN A 280 8.76 -26.62 -13.63
C GLN A 280 7.81 -27.66 -14.24
N ALA A 281 6.95 -28.26 -13.43
CA ALA A 281 5.95 -29.23 -13.91
C ALA A 281 4.80 -28.52 -14.65
N LEU A 282 4.24 -27.46 -14.07
CA LEU A 282 3.08 -26.75 -14.59
C LEU A 282 3.39 -26.00 -15.89
N SER A 283 4.58 -25.38 -16.00
CA SER A 283 4.96 -24.62 -17.20
C SER A 283 5.04 -25.44 -18.49
N LYS A 284 5.27 -26.78 -18.36
CA LYS A 284 5.28 -27.70 -19.50
C LYS A 284 3.89 -28.01 -20.06
N SER A 285 2.85 -27.84 -19.26
CA SER A 285 1.47 -28.24 -19.58
C SER A 285 0.55 -27.06 -19.91
N VAL A 286 1.08 -25.86 -20.00
CA VAL A 286 0.28 -24.65 -20.21
C VAL A 286 0.79 -23.81 -21.39
N ASN A 287 -0.14 -23.23 -22.15
CA ASN A 287 0.18 -22.32 -23.26
C ASN A 287 0.24 -20.87 -22.78
N LEU A 288 1.24 -20.10 -23.23
CA LEU A 288 1.42 -18.70 -22.90
C LEU A 288 0.19 -17.84 -23.19
N ASN A 289 -0.42 -18.02 -24.38
CA ASN A 289 -1.59 -17.23 -24.76
C ASN A 289 -2.77 -17.45 -23.81
N LEU A 290 -2.94 -18.68 -23.30
CA LEU A 290 -3.95 -18.97 -22.28
C LEU A 290 -3.65 -18.28 -20.96
N LEU A 291 -2.37 -18.27 -20.53
CA LEU A 291 -1.94 -17.55 -19.32
C LEU A 291 -2.20 -16.05 -19.40
N LEU A 292 -1.84 -15.42 -20.53
CA LEU A 292 -2.07 -14.00 -20.76
C LEU A 292 -3.56 -13.66 -20.77
N THR A 293 -4.37 -14.46 -21.48
CA THR A 293 -5.83 -14.29 -21.50
C THR A 293 -6.44 -14.45 -20.10
N PHE A 294 -5.95 -15.40 -19.32
CA PHE A 294 -6.41 -15.60 -17.95
C PHE A 294 -5.98 -14.45 -17.03
N GLN A 295 -4.77 -13.92 -17.20
CA GLN A 295 -4.30 -12.75 -16.48
C GLN A 295 -5.20 -11.53 -16.71
N ASP A 296 -5.61 -11.29 -17.98
CA ASP A 296 -6.56 -10.21 -18.31
C ASP A 296 -7.92 -10.40 -17.63
N LYS A 297 -8.40 -11.64 -17.56
CA LYS A 297 -9.64 -11.97 -16.83
C LYS A 297 -9.50 -11.67 -15.33
N LEU A 298 -8.36 -12.01 -14.72
CA LEU A 298 -8.10 -11.70 -13.30
C LEU A 298 -8.06 -10.18 -13.06
N ILE A 299 -7.46 -9.39 -13.98
CA ILE A 299 -7.44 -7.93 -13.92
C ILE A 299 -8.87 -7.37 -13.94
N ASN A 300 -9.73 -7.92 -14.82
CA ASN A 300 -11.13 -7.50 -14.91
C ASN A 300 -11.94 -7.95 -13.69
N ALA A 301 -11.75 -9.17 -13.21
CA ALA A 301 -12.39 -9.66 -11.99
C ALA A 301 -12.03 -8.80 -10.76
N LYS A 302 -10.79 -8.33 -10.66
CA LYS A 302 -10.37 -7.40 -9.60
C LYS A 302 -11.10 -6.06 -9.65
N LYS A 303 -11.44 -5.55 -10.84
CA LYS A 303 -12.21 -4.30 -10.98
C LYS A 303 -13.67 -4.46 -10.52
N THR A 304 -14.20 -5.68 -10.61
CA THR A 304 -15.61 -6.01 -10.28
C THR A 304 -15.76 -6.80 -8.97
N ALA A 305 -14.67 -6.97 -8.20
CA ALA A 305 -14.68 -7.70 -6.94
C ALA A 305 -15.66 -7.13 -5.88
N ASP A 306 -16.04 -5.86 -6.02
CA ASP A 306 -17.00 -5.16 -5.16
C ASP A 306 -18.47 -5.31 -5.64
N HIS A 307 -18.74 -6.10 -6.69
CA HIS A 307 -20.08 -6.25 -7.22
C HIS A 307 -20.94 -7.20 -6.35
N PRO A 308 -22.26 -6.96 -6.19
CA PRO A 308 -23.13 -7.72 -5.30
C PRO A 308 -23.40 -9.18 -5.72
N LEU A 309 -22.77 -9.68 -6.78
CA LEU A 309 -22.79 -11.11 -7.12
C LEU A 309 -22.06 -11.93 -6.04
N SER A 310 -22.52 -13.15 -5.80
CA SER A 310 -21.86 -14.06 -4.86
C SER A 310 -20.38 -14.22 -5.19
N ASN A 311 -19.52 -13.71 -4.31
CA ASN A 311 -18.07 -13.82 -4.45
C ASN A 311 -17.61 -15.28 -4.57
N GLU A 312 -18.35 -16.19 -3.94
CA GLU A 312 -18.07 -17.62 -3.96
C GLU A 312 -18.21 -18.19 -5.37
N VAL A 313 -19.36 -17.99 -6.03
CA VAL A 313 -19.61 -18.46 -7.40
C VAL A 313 -18.62 -17.83 -8.38
N GLN A 314 -18.29 -16.56 -8.19
CA GLN A 314 -17.31 -15.89 -9.04
C GLN A 314 -15.92 -16.50 -8.89
N LEU A 315 -15.50 -16.81 -7.67
CA LEU A 315 -14.19 -17.40 -7.40
C LEU A 315 -14.13 -18.86 -7.85
N GLU A 316 -15.19 -19.66 -7.63
CA GLU A 316 -15.30 -21.01 -8.17
C GLU A 316 -15.13 -21.04 -9.68
N ASN A 317 -15.79 -20.11 -10.40
CA ASN A 317 -15.63 -19.97 -11.85
C ASN A 317 -14.19 -19.62 -12.24
N ILE A 318 -13.52 -18.71 -11.51
CA ILE A 318 -12.12 -18.36 -11.74
C ILE A 318 -11.22 -19.58 -11.51
N LEU A 319 -11.40 -20.32 -10.42
CA LEU A 319 -10.63 -21.52 -10.11
C LEU A 319 -10.90 -22.66 -11.13
N LEU A 320 -12.13 -22.80 -11.59
CA LEU A 320 -12.47 -23.75 -12.67
C LEU A 320 -11.72 -23.41 -13.96
N GLN A 321 -11.70 -22.12 -14.34
CA GLN A 321 -10.94 -21.68 -15.51
C GLN A 321 -9.42 -21.88 -15.33
N TYR A 322 -8.90 -21.68 -14.10
CA TYR A 322 -7.51 -21.99 -13.78
C TYR A 322 -7.17 -23.46 -14.04
N THR A 323 -8.00 -24.41 -13.61
CA THR A 323 -7.74 -25.85 -13.87
C THR A 323 -7.74 -26.19 -15.35
N GLN A 324 -8.55 -25.47 -16.15
CA GLN A 324 -8.63 -25.67 -17.61
C GLN A 324 -7.38 -25.24 -18.36
N LEU A 325 -6.52 -24.35 -17.75
CA LEU A 325 -5.26 -23.95 -18.37
C LEU A 325 -4.31 -25.13 -18.61
N PHE A 326 -4.41 -26.19 -17.81
CA PHE A 326 -3.52 -27.36 -17.81
C PHE A 326 -4.10 -28.59 -18.48
N LYS A 327 -5.30 -28.50 -19.07
CA LYS A 327 -5.88 -29.62 -19.82
C LYS A 327 -5.26 -29.66 -21.23
N PRO A 328 -4.86 -30.83 -21.73
CA PRO A 328 -4.45 -30.93 -23.14
C PRO A 328 -5.62 -30.50 -24.02
N ILE A 329 -5.31 -29.69 -25.05
CA ILE A 329 -6.24 -29.23 -26.07
C ILE A 329 -6.60 -30.43 -27.00
#